data_93260bb559b1f1b08228219f2ceae7b3
#
_entry.id   93260bb559b1f1b08228219f2ceae7b3
#
_cell.length_a   1.000
_cell.length_b   1.000
_cell.length_c   1.000
_cell.angle_alpha   90.00
_cell.angle_beta   90.00
_cell.angle_gamma   90.00
#
_symmetry.space_group_name_H-M   'P 1'
#
loop_
_entity.id
_entity.type
_entity.pdbx_description
1 polymer ?
#
loop_
_entity_poly.entity_id
_entity_poly.type
_entity_poly.pdbx_seq_one_letter_code
_entity_poly.pdbx_strand_id
1 'polypeptide(L)'
;MNYTRRDGTPQRPAASLASGMSRRAAIGGAVAVSLAAPAIADAESGRPIRIGEINSYTAVPAFTLPYRNGWQLAVAAINQAGGVLGRPLEVLSRDDAGKPQDALRLAGELVNGEKVDLLAGGFLSNIGLALSDFARQNGALYIAGEPLTDALVWEKGQPNCFRLRPSTYMQAAMLVDEAARLPARRWASVAPNYEYGQSAVRWFRQLLRARRPDVEFVAEQWPALGHIDAGAVAAALDAAAPEAIFNVTFGADLTNFVRQGGPRGLFERRAVVSMLTGEPEYLDPLGAEAPVGWIVTGYPAEQLDTPAHVAFRDAYRARFGQMPRMGSVVGYALMYAIAAGVTRAGRLDLAALIGGFAGAAFPTPFGPAQFRAIDHQSTLGTFVGRTALSGGKGVLADWRYVDGATVLPDAAAVRALRPGTP
;
A
#
# COMPACT_ATOMS: atom_id res chain seq x y z
N MET A 1 11.65 22.66 55.79
CA MET A 1 11.03 21.84 56.83
C MET A 1 11.28 20.41 56.38
N ASN A 2 12.39 19.77 56.82
CA ASN A 2 12.64 18.95 58.01
C ASN A 2 11.56 17.90 58.21
N TYR A 3 11.84 16.61 58.14
CA TYR A 3 12.53 15.64 59.02
C TYR A 3 12.17 14.22 58.54
N THR A 4 12.93 13.29 58.43
CA THR A 4 13.92 12.38 59.02
C THR A 4 13.57 10.91 58.83
N ARG A 5 14.63 10.18 58.52
CA ARG A 5 14.86 8.72 58.52
C ARG A 5 14.25 7.95 59.72
N ARG A 6 14.00 6.64 59.47
CA ARG A 6 14.48 5.58 60.40
C ARG A 6 14.61 4.23 59.71
N ASP A 7 15.76 3.62 59.98
CA ASP A 7 16.26 2.29 59.66
C ASP A 7 15.55 1.17 60.44
N GLY A 8 15.70 -0.08 60.01
CA GLY A 8 15.41 -1.23 60.84
C GLY A 8 15.46 -2.58 60.14
N THR A 9 16.64 -3.13 59.91
CA THR A 9 16.87 -4.60 59.88
C THR A 9 17.04 -5.13 61.29
N PRO A 10 16.70 -6.38 61.62
CA PRO A 10 17.74 -7.38 61.71
C PRO A 10 17.40 -8.87 61.44
N GLN A 11 18.43 -9.55 60.93
CA GLN A 11 19.03 -10.83 61.37
C GLN A 11 18.25 -12.17 61.34
N ARG A 12 18.99 -13.11 60.67
CA ARG A 12 18.91 -14.58 60.76
C ARG A 12 19.23 -15.11 62.17
N PRO A 13 18.92 -16.40 62.42
CA PRO A 13 20.03 -17.33 62.60
C PRO A 13 19.90 -18.69 61.86
N ALA A 14 21.09 -19.30 61.76
CA ALA A 14 21.37 -20.60 61.18
C ALA A 14 21.45 -21.68 62.29
N ALA A 15 21.45 -22.94 61.84
CA ALA A 15 22.11 -24.14 62.38
C ALA A 15 21.15 -25.35 62.30
N SER A 16 21.52 -26.61 62.11
CA SER A 16 22.76 -27.36 61.94
C SER A 16 22.39 -28.83 61.93
N LEU A 17 23.07 -29.67 61.10
CA LEU A 17 23.48 -31.07 61.30
C LEU A 17 22.44 -32.13 61.68
N ALA A 18 22.42 -33.38 61.22
CA ALA A 18 23.44 -34.34 60.87
C ALA A 18 22.84 -35.66 60.31
N SER A 19 23.58 -36.28 59.40
CA SER A 19 23.93 -37.70 59.29
C SER A 19 22.93 -38.85 59.44
N GLY A 20 22.99 -39.79 58.49
CA GLY A 20 22.51 -41.17 58.63
C GLY A 20 22.62 -41.97 57.34
N MET A 21 23.74 -42.64 57.13
CA MET A 21 23.97 -43.66 56.06
C MET A 21 23.19 -44.93 56.34
N SER A 22 22.53 -45.52 55.33
CA SER A 22 22.37 -46.97 55.29
C SER A 22 22.24 -47.46 53.83
N ARG A 23 23.18 -48.31 53.44
CA ARG A 23 23.16 -49.08 52.17
C ARG A 23 22.19 -50.20 52.27
N ARG A 24 21.38 -50.44 51.20
CA ARG A 24 21.06 -51.78 50.71
C ARG A 24 20.56 -51.70 49.27
N ALA A 25 21.15 -52.54 48.45
CA ALA A 25 20.88 -52.70 47.03
C ALA A 25 19.54 -53.33 46.76
N ALA A 26 18.87 -52.93 45.67
CA ALA A 26 17.91 -53.76 44.98
C ALA A 26 18.00 -53.50 43.48
N ILE A 27 18.27 -54.51 42.75
CA ILE A 27 18.33 -54.64 41.30
C ILE A 27 16.93 -54.49 40.77
N GLY A 28 16.71 -53.59 39.83
CA GLY A 28 15.43 -53.49 39.12
C GLY A 28 15.67 -52.84 37.75
N GLY A 29 15.40 -53.62 36.69
CA GLY A 29 15.72 -53.33 35.31
C GLY A 29 15.24 -52.00 34.77
N ALA A 30 16.12 -51.24 34.18
CA ALA A 30 15.80 -50.07 33.40
C ALA A 30 15.34 -50.50 32.01
N VAL A 31 14.04 -50.48 31.77
CA VAL A 31 13.45 -50.44 30.42
C VAL A 31 13.73 -49.06 29.89
N ALA A 32 14.74 -48.93 29.01
CA ALA A 32 14.95 -47.74 28.26
C ALA A 32 13.82 -47.61 27.18
N VAL A 33 12.78 -46.89 27.51
CA VAL A 33 11.84 -46.39 26.50
C VAL A 33 12.56 -45.29 25.75
N SER A 34 13.16 -45.62 24.62
CA SER A 34 13.60 -44.63 23.62
C SER A 34 12.34 -43.95 23.10
N LEU A 35 11.99 -42.81 23.65
CA LEU A 35 11.15 -41.83 23.00
C LEU A 35 11.96 -41.28 21.80
N ALA A 36 11.84 -41.97 20.68
CA ALA A 36 12.18 -41.40 19.39
C ALA A 36 11.19 -40.25 19.18
N ALA A 37 11.60 -39.02 19.51
CA ALA A 37 10.96 -37.82 19.02
C ALA A 37 11.01 -37.90 17.50
N PRO A 38 9.91 -37.69 16.78
CA PRO A 38 9.96 -37.59 15.35
C PRO A 38 10.80 -36.35 15.02
N ALA A 39 12.04 -36.57 14.65
CA ALA A 39 12.84 -35.59 13.94
C ALA A 39 12.25 -35.47 12.51
N ILE A 40 11.10 -34.82 12.39
CA ILE A 40 10.79 -34.08 11.18
C ILE A 40 11.59 -32.79 11.34
N ALA A 41 12.88 -32.89 11.20
CA ALA A 41 13.71 -31.73 10.94
C ALA A 41 13.26 -31.21 9.57
N ASP A 42 12.54 -30.10 9.59
CA ASP A 42 12.18 -29.31 8.43
C ASP A 42 13.43 -29.10 7.57
N ALA A 43 13.52 -29.80 6.46
CA ALA A 43 14.51 -29.52 5.42
C ALA A 43 14.31 -28.11 4.82
N GLU A 44 13.25 -27.39 5.21
CA GLU A 44 12.95 -26.01 4.87
C GLU A 44 13.52 -24.97 5.85
N SER A 45 14.01 -25.36 7.03
CA SER A 45 14.37 -24.45 8.11
C SER A 45 15.54 -23.50 7.84
N GLY A 46 16.15 -23.54 6.65
CA GLY A 46 17.29 -22.68 6.28
C GLY A 46 17.14 -21.91 4.96
N ARG A 47 16.19 -22.26 4.08
CA ARG A 47 16.07 -21.54 2.80
C ARG A 47 15.41 -20.18 2.99
N PRO A 48 15.78 -19.16 2.18
CA PRO A 48 15.10 -17.87 2.17
C PRO A 48 13.59 -18.02 1.89
N ILE A 49 12.79 -17.09 2.41
CA ILE A 49 11.41 -16.90 1.96
C ILE A 49 11.49 -16.10 0.66
N ARG A 50 11.07 -16.71 -0.46
CA ARG A 50 11.23 -16.16 -1.80
C ARG A 50 9.97 -15.44 -2.24
N ILE A 51 10.12 -14.16 -2.57
CA ILE A 51 9.03 -13.28 -3.02
C ILE A 51 9.26 -13.00 -4.50
N GLY A 52 8.33 -13.41 -5.36
CA GLY A 52 8.31 -13.02 -6.76
C GLY A 52 7.69 -11.64 -6.91
N GLU A 53 8.51 -10.63 -7.16
CA GLU A 53 8.06 -9.25 -7.30
C GLU A 53 7.98 -8.89 -8.79
N ILE A 54 6.84 -8.36 -9.24
CA ILE A 54 6.62 -7.91 -10.62
C ILE A 54 6.13 -6.47 -10.60
N ASN A 55 6.78 -5.60 -11.39
CA ASN A 55 6.35 -4.22 -11.47
C ASN A 55 6.69 -3.60 -12.85
N SER A 56 6.11 -2.44 -13.17
CA SER A 56 6.26 -1.76 -14.46
C SER A 56 7.45 -0.78 -14.43
N TYR A 57 8.66 -1.29 -14.20
CA TYR A 57 9.86 -0.47 -13.94
C TYR A 57 10.26 0.42 -15.09
N THR A 58 10.19 -0.06 -16.32
CA THR A 58 10.52 0.72 -17.50
C THR A 58 9.37 1.59 -18.00
N ALA A 59 8.12 1.19 -17.74
CA ALA A 59 6.95 1.95 -18.18
C ALA A 59 6.63 3.15 -17.28
N VAL A 60 6.84 3.04 -15.95
CA VAL A 60 6.47 4.07 -14.97
C VAL A 60 7.61 4.30 -13.96
N PRO A 61 8.84 4.61 -14.41
CA PRO A 61 10.02 4.67 -13.56
C PRO A 61 9.94 5.72 -12.44
N ALA A 62 9.20 6.82 -12.65
CA ALA A 62 9.06 7.88 -11.67
C ALA A 62 8.48 7.39 -10.32
N PHE A 63 7.60 6.40 -10.37
CA PHE A 63 7.01 5.76 -9.19
C PHE A 63 7.73 4.45 -8.82
N THR A 64 7.98 3.59 -9.80
CA THR A 64 8.42 2.22 -9.54
C THR A 64 9.89 2.12 -9.10
N LEU A 65 10.77 3.06 -9.50
CA LEU A 65 12.14 3.09 -8.96
C LEU A 65 12.19 3.49 -7.48
N PRO A 66 11.50 4.55 -7.02
CA PRO A 66 11.30 4.79 -5.59
C PRO A 66 10.68 3.61 -4.84
N TYR A 67 9.69 2.94 -5.42
CA TYR A 67 9.10 1.72 -4.86
C TYR A 67 10.14 0.61 -4.67
N ARG A 68 11.01 0.37 -5.68
CA ARG A 68 12.12 -0.58 -5.56
C ARG A 68 13.04 -0.23 -4.39
N ASN A 69 13.43 1.03 -4.28
CA ASN A 69 14.27 1.49 -3.17
C ASN A 69 13.59 1.24 -1.82
N GLY A 70 12.28 1.48 -1.75
CA GLY A 70 11.49 1.25 -0.53
C GLY A 70 11.50 -0.21 -0.09
N TRP A 71 11.20 -1.15 -1.00
CA TRP A 71 11.22 -2.56 -0.63
C TRP A 71 12.64 -3.08 -0.34
N GLN A 72 13.67 -2.58 -1.05
CA GLN A 72 15.05 -2.93 -0.72
C GLN A 72 15.47 -2.47 0.68
N LEU A 73 15.04 -1.28 1.09
CA LEU A 73 15.27 -0.78 2.44
C LEU A 73 14.62 -1.67 3.49
N ALA A 74 13.34 -2.02 3.27
CA ALA A 74 12.57 -2.86 4.19
C ALA A 74 13.16 -4.28 4.31
N VAL A 75 13.47 -4.93 3.17
CA VAL A 75 14.08 -6.27 3.16
C VAL A 75 15.40 -6.29 3.91
N ALA A 76 16.25 -5.28 3.70
CA ALA A 76 17.52 -5.18 4.42
C ALA A 76 17.30 -5.07 5.94
N ALA A 77 16.36 -4.22 6.38
CA ALA A 77 16.05 -4.05 7.80
C ALA A 77 15.44 -5.32 8.42
N ILE A 78 14.50 -5.97 7.74
CA ILE A 78 13.87 -7.22 8.19
C ILE A 78 14.93 -8.32 8.31
N ASN A 79 15.79 -8.48 7.31
CA ASN A 79 16.83 -9.50 7.33
C ASN A 79 17.88 -9.25 8.41
N GLN A 80 18.27 -7.99 8.62
CA GLN A 80 19.17 -7.60 9.72
C GLN A 80 18.58 -7.90 11.10
N ALA A 81 17.25 -7.82 11.23
CA ALA A 81 16.53 -8.15 12.48
C ALA A 81 16.32 -9.66 12.68
N GLY A 82 16.88 -10.53 11.82
CA GLY A 82 16.77 -11.99 11.93
C GLY A 82 15.77 -12.62 10.94
N GLY A 83 15.24 -11.83 10.01
CA GLY A 83 14.30 -12.30 8.98
C GLY A 83 12.89 -12.58 9.49
N VAL A 84 12.18 -13.43 8.79
CA VAL A 84 10.82 -13.88 9.11
C VAL A 84 10.84 -15.37 9.41
N LEU A 85 10.32 -15.81 10.53
CA LEU A 85 10.42 -17.19 11.02
C LEU A 85 11.88 -17.71 11.06
N GLY A 86 12.85 -16.83 11.37
CA GLY A 86 14.27 -17.16 11.36
C GLY A 86 14.90 -17.32 9.96
N ARG A 87 14.21 -16.95 8.90
CA ARG A 87 14.61 -17.09 7.50
C ARG A 87 14.69 -15.70 6.84
N PRO A 88 15.73 -15.42 6.04
CA PRO A 88 15.82 -14.15 5.32
C PRO A 88 14.77 -14.09 4.21
N LEU A 89 14.32 -12.87 3.89
CA LEU A 89 13.54 -12.57 2.70
C LEU A 89 14.47 -12.47 1.49
N GLU A 90 14.11 -13.10 0.39
CA GLU A 90 14.74 -12.98 -0.92
C GLU A 90 13.71 -12.49 -1.94
N VAL A 91 14.00 -11.39 -2.63
CA VAL A 91 13.09 -10.82 -3.64
C VAL A 91 13.64 -11.05 -5.03
N LEU A 92 12.89 -11.78 -5.85
CA LEU A 92 13.14 -12.00 -7.27
C LEU A 92 12.29 -11.02 -8.08
N SER A 93 12.88 -9.88 -8.44
CA SER A 93 12.18 -8.80 -9.12
C SER A 93 12.20 -8.99 -10.65
N ARG A 94 11.08 -8.62 -11.30
CA ARG A 94 10.88 -8.65 -12.75
C ARG A 94 10.19 -7.38 -13.22
N ASP A 95 10.44 -6.99 -14.47
CA ASP A 95 9.84 -5.84 -15.15
C ASP A 95 8.82 -6.31 -16.19
N ASP A 96 7.55 -5.95 -16.00
CA ASP A 96 6.47 -6.27 -16.95
C ASP A 96 6.36 -5.24 -18.09
N ALA A 97 7.15 -4.18 -18.07
CA ALA A 97 7.15 -3.10 -19.05
C ALA A 97 5.73 -2.50 -19.31
N GLY A 98 4.84 -2.56 -18.31
CA GLY A 98 3.46 -2.09 -18.41
C GLY A 98 2.53 -2.98 -19.25
N LYS A 99 2.91 -4.24 -19.50
CA LYS A 99 2.17 -5.17 -20.36
C LYS A 99 1.60 -6.35 -19.57
N PRO A 100 0.28 -6.55 -19.55
CA PRO A 100 -0.34 -7.66 -18.83
C PRO A 100 0.17 -9.05 -19.26
N GLN A 101 0.46 -9.23 -20.56
CA GLN A 101 0.97 -10.50 -21.11
C GLN A 101 2.37 -10.83 -20.57
N ASP A 102 3.26 -9.82 -20.48
CA ASP A 102 4.58 -9.98 -19.88
C ASP A 102 4.48 -10.28 -18.39
N ALA A 103 3.58 -9.58 -17.67
CA ALA A 103 3.33 -9.85 -16.25
C ALA A 103 2.91 -11.31 -16.01
N LEU A 104 1.99 -11.85 -16.82
CA LEU A 104 1.53 -13.25 -16.71
C LEU A 104 2.65 -14.25 -17.02
N ARG A 105 3.45 -14.01 -18.07
CA ARG A 105 4.61 -14.84 -18.40
C ARG A 105 5.62 -14.88 -17.25
N LEU A 106 5.97 -13.70 -16.73
CA LEU A 106 6.91 -13.55 -15.62
C LEU A 106 6.38 -14.18 -14.31
N ALA A 107 5.08 -14.08 -14.04
CA ALA A 107 4.45 -14.76 -12.92
C ALA A 107 4.58 -16.29 -13.04
N GLY A 108 4.39 -16.81 -14.26
CA GLY A 108 4.61 -18.24 -14.56
C GLY A 108 6.06 -18.68 -14.33
N GLU A 109 7.02 -17.89 -14.75
CA GLU A 109 8.46 -18.15 -14.50
C GLU A 109 8.79 -18.15 -13.00
N LEU A 110 8.28 -17.16 -12.25
CA LEU A 110 8.52 -17.04 -10.81
C LEU A 110 7.86 -18.17 -10.01
N VAL A 111 6.59 -18.50 -10.29
CA VAL A 111 5.87 -19.53 -9.53
C VAL A 111 6.31 -20.92 -9.93
N ASN A 112 6.39 -21.22 -11.24
CA ASN A 112 6.63 -22.58 -11.73
C ASN A 112 8.13 -22.90 -11.93
N GLY A 113 8.95 -21.91 -12.28
CA GLY A 113 10.39 -22.06 -12.49
C GLY A 113 11.16 -21.84 -11.19
N GLU A 114 11.09 -20.62 -10.65
CA GLU A 114 11.86 -20.19 -9.48
C GLU A 114 11.28 -20.68 -8.14
N LYS A 115 10.03 -21.17 -8.14
CA LYS A 115 9.36 -21.70 -6.94
C LYS A 115 9.29 -20.66 -5.81
N VAL A 116 8.86 -19.43 -6.13
CA VAL A 116 8.62 -18.41 -5.12
C VAL A 116 7.47 -18.80 -4.19
N ASP A 117 7.54 -18.35 -2.94
CA ASP A 117 6.54 -18.67 -1.92
C ASP A 117 5.26 -17.83 -2.07
N LEU A 118 5.39 -16.62 -2.65
CA LEU A 118 4.27 -15.74 -2.96
C LEU A 118 4.66 -14.72 -4.05
N LEU A 119 3.65 -14.12 -4.70
CA LEU A 119 3.79 -13.01 -5.63
C LEU A 119 3.48 -11.68 -4.95
N ALA A 120 4.16 -10.61 -5.36
CA ALA A 120 3.94 -9.26 -4.86
C ALA A 120 4.13 -8.20 -5.94
N GLY A 121 3.64 -6.98 -5.69
CA GLY A 121 3.87 -5.82 -6.55
C GLY A 121 2.68 -5.47 -7.44
N GLY A 122 2.98 -5.22 -8.72
CA GLY A 122 2.04 -4.67 -9.69
C GLY A 122 1.91 -3.14 -9.58
N PHE A 123 1.74 -2.47 -10.73
CA PHE A 123 1.44 -1.03 -10.79
C PHE A 123 0.09 -0.77 -11.44
N LEU A 124 -0.09 -1.11 -12.72
CA LEU A 124 -1.32 -0.85 -13.46
C LEU A 124 -2.48 -1.74 -12.98
N SER A 125 -3.68 -1.18 -12.88
CA SER A 125 -4.87 -1.88 -12.38
C SER A 125 -5.23 -3.11 -13.20
N ASN A 126 -5.13 -3.06 -14.53
CA ASN A 126 -5.36 -4.20 -15.42
C ASN A 126 -4.30 -5.32 -15.25
N ILE A 127 -3.05 -4.96 -14.95
CA ILE A 127 -1.99 -5.93 -14.59
C ILE A 127 -2.31 -6.57 -13.24
N GLY A 128 -2.70 -5.77 -12.23
CA GLY A 128 -3.11 -6.29 -10.93
C GLY A 128 -4.24 -7.31 -11.02
N LEU A 129 -5.26 -7.04 -11.85
CA LEU A 129 -6.35 -7.99 -12.10
C LEU A 129 -5.84 -9.28 -12.76
N ALA A 130 -4.97 -9.17 -13.76
CA ALA A 130 -4.39 -10.32 -14.44
C ALA A 130 -3.52 -11.18 -13.49
N LEU A 131 -2.69 -10.55 -12.65
CA LEU A 131 -1.88 -11.25 -11.63
C LEU A 131 -2.76 -11.91 -10.56
N SER A 132 -3.87 -11.28 -10.16
CA SER A 132 -4.83 -11.84 -9.23
C SER A 132 -5.49 -13.11 -9.79
N ASP A 133 -5.94 -13.06 -11.04
CA ASP A 133 -6.51 -14.24 -11.73
C ASP A 133 -5.47 -15.34 -11.91
N PHE A 134 -4.25 -15.01 -12.28
CA PHE A 134 -3.13 -15.96 -12.36
C PHE A 134 -2.87 -16.64 -11.02
N ALA A 135 -2.79 -15.87 -9.93
CA ALA A 135 -2.54 -16.39 -8.59
C ALA A 135 -3.63 -17.41 -8.17
N ARG A 136 -4.91 -17.12 -8.46
CA ARG A 136 -6.01 -18.04 -8.22
C ARG A 136 -5.87 -19.34 -9.00
N GLN A 137 -5.57 -19.24 -10.30
CA GLN A 137 -5.47 -20.41 -11.18
C GLN A 137 -4.28 -21.30 -10.86
N ASN A 138 -3.20 -20.74 -10.32
CA ASN A 138 -1.95 -21.44 -10.03
C ASN A 138 -1.73 -21.74 -8.55
N GLY A 139 -2.73 -21.51 -7.69
CA GLY A 139 -2.62 -21.79 -6.25
C GLY A 139 -1.54 -20.95 -5.56
N ALA A 140 -1.29 -19.73 -6.02
CA ALA A 140 -0.34 -18.79 -5.43
C ALA A 140 -1.05 -17.68 -4.64
N LEU A 141 -0.35 -17.08 -3.66
CA LEU A 141 -0.79 -15.85 -3.00
C LEU A 141 -0.25 -14.64 -3.76
N TYR A 142 -1.06 -13.60 -3.93
CA TYR A 142 -0.65 -12.32 -4.52
C TYR A 142 -0.94 -11.14 -3.59
N ILE A 143 0.08 -10.35 -3.30
CA ILE A 143 -0.04 -9.11 -2.50
C ILE A 143 0.17 -7.93 -3.43
N ALA A 144 -0.94 -7.33 -3.86
CA ALA A 144 -0.93 -6.16 -4.74
C ALA A 144 -0.42 -4.93 -3.99
N GLY A 145 0.63 -4.31 -4.51
CA GLY A 145 1.20 -3.07 -3.94
C GLY A 145 0.42 -1.84 -4.38
N GLU A 146 0.39 -1.59 -5.67
CA GLU A 146 -0.07 -0.35 -6.28
C GLU A 146 -1.38 -0.42 -7.06
N PRO A 147 -1.83 -1.53 -7.66
CA PRO A 147 -3.09 -1.56 -8.42
C PRO A 147 -4.27 -0.97 -7.63
N LEU A 148 -4.90 0.09 -8.15
CA LEU A 148 -5.87 0.88 -7.38
C LEU A 148 -7.34 0.52 -7.62
N THR A 149 -7.66 -0.25 -8.68
CA THR A 149 -9.07 -0.62 -8.96
C THR A 149 -9.71 -1.40 -7.81
N ASP A 150 -10.93 -1.04 -7.47
CA ASP A 150 -11.70 -1.74 -6.43
C ASP A 150 -12.13 -3.14 -6.85
N ALA A 151 -12.23 -3.38 -8.16
CA ALA A 151 -12.56 -4.70 -8.69
C ALA A 151 -11.61 -5.79 -8.17
N LEU A 152 -10.36 -5.45 -7.87
CA LEU A 152 -9.33 -6.38 -7.39
C LEU A 152 -9.72 -7.14 -6.12
N VAL A 153 -10.37 -6.47 -5.18
CA VAL A 153 -10.73 -7.03 -3.87
C VAL A 153 -12.24 -7.09 -3.64
N TRP A 154 -13.06 -6.50 -4.54
CA TRP A 154 -14.51 -6.53 -4.47
C TRP A 154 -15.12 -7.35 -5.61
N GLU A 155 -15.46 -6.74 -6.74
CA GLU A 155 -16.17 -7.40 -7.85
C GLU A 155 -15.48 -8.69 -8.34
N LYS A 156 -14.15 -8.68 -8.43
CA LYS A 156 -13.29 -9.82 -8.78
C LYS A 156 -12.47 -10.33 -7.59
N GLY A 157 -12.89 -9.95 -6.39
CA GLY A 157 -12.20 -10.30 -5.16
C GLY A 157 -12.20 -11.80 -4.91
N GLN A 158 -11.07 -12.31 -4.46
CA GLN A 158 -10.83 -13.73 -4.24
C GLN A 158 -9.90 -13.96 -3.04
N PRO A 159 -9.83 -15.19 -2.49
CA PRO A 159 -9.04 -15.47 -1.29
C PRO A 159 -7.54 -15.25 -1.44
N ASN A 160 -7.00 -15.47 -2.65
CA ASN A 160 -5.56 -15.45 -2.91
C ASN A 160 -4.98 -14.05 -3.15
N CYS A 161 -5.78 -12.98 -3.03
CA CYS A 161 -5.33 -11.62 -3.34
C CYS A 161 -5.58 -10.68 -2.17
N PHE A 162 -4.55 -9.91 -1.80
CA PHE A 162 -4.61 -8.82 -0.83
C PHE A 162 -4.12 -7.53 -1.49
N ARG A 163 -4.68 -6.38 -1.12
CA ARG A 163 -4.24 -5.09 -1.64
C ARG A 163 -3.79 -4.15 -0.54
N LEU A 164 -2.59 -3.55 -0.74
CA LEU A 164 -1.97 -2.66 0.23
C LEU A 164 -2.50 -1.22 0.12
N ARG A 165 -2.39 -0.59 -1.05
CA ARG A 165 -2.64 0.85 -1.23
C ARG A 165 -4.13 1.22 -1.17
N PRO A 166 -4.48 2.46 -0.71
CA PRO A 166 -5.86 2.96 -0.80
C PRO A 166 -6.40 2.88 -2.22
N SER A 167 -7.59 2.32 -2.35
CA SER A 167 -8.26 2.10 -3.63
C SER A 167 -8.78 3.39 -4.29
N THR A 168 -9.25 3.28 -5.53
CA THR A 168 -9.98 4.35 -6.21
C THR A 168 -11.23 4.77 -5.43
N TYR A 169 -11.97 3.81 -4.85
CA TYR A 169 -13.08 4.13 -3.94
C TYR A 169 -12.62 4.91 -2.72
N MET A 170 -11.60 4.41 -2.01
CA MET A 170 -11.10 5.05 -0.79
C MET A 170 -10.64 6.48 -1.07
N GLN A 171 -9.85 6.69 -2.13
CA GLN A 171 -9.38 8.03 -2.50
C GLN A 171 -10.51 8.93 -2.98
N ALA A 172 -11.48 8.42 -3.73
CA ALA A 172 -12.68 9.17 -4.10
C ALA A 172 -13.48 9.59 -2.85
N ALA A 173 -13.68 8.68 -1.89
CA ALA A 173 -14.38 8.97 -0.65
C ALA A 173 -13.67 10.05 0.19
N MET A 174 -12.33 9.99 0.27
CA MET A 174 -11.52 11.01 0.95
C MET A 174 -11.61 12.38 0.30
N LEU A 175 -11.70 12.45 -1.03
CA LEU A 175 -11.79 13.69 -1.80
C LEU A 175 -13.22 14.26 -1.83
N VAL A 176 -14.22 13.39 -1.83
CA VAL A 176 -15.64 13.82 -1.93
C VAL A 176 -16.06 14.69 -0.76
N ASP A 177 -15.50 14.49 0.43
CA ASP A 177 -15.81 15.37 1.58
C ASP A 177 -15.42 16.83 1.33
N GLU A 178 -14.29 17.06 0.65
CA GLU A 178 -13.87 18.41 0.24
C GLU A 178 -14.63 18.89 -1.01
N ALA A 179 -14.83 18.01 -1.99
CA ALA A 179 -15.55 18.31 -3.22
C ALA A 179 -17.00 18.75 -2.95
N ALA A 180 -17.67 18.11 -1.99
CA ALA A 180 -19.05 18.43 -1.63
C ALA A 180 -19.22 19.82 -0.99
N ARG A 181 -18.16 20.41 -0.46
CA ARG A 181 -18.16 21.78 0.09
C ARG A 181 -18.03 22.86 -0.97
N LEU A 182 -17.61 22.48 -2.18
CA LEU A 182 -17.51 23.43 -3.28
C LEU A 182 -18.91 23.86 -3.74
N PRO A 183 -19.10 25.13 -4.14
CA PRO A 183 -20.37 25.60 -4.67
C PRO A 183 -20.70 24.99 -6.05
N ALA A 184 -19.75 24.36 -6.70
CA ALA A 184 -19.84 23.81 -8.04
C ALA A 184 -20.97 22.79 -8.19
N ARG A 185 -21.79 22.97 -9.22
CA ARG A 185 -22.86 22.05 -9.62
C ARG A 185 -22.52 21.33 -10.94
N ARG A 186 -21.82 22.01 -11.84
CA ARG A 186 -21.43 21.47 -13.13
C ARG A 186 -20.00 20.93 -13.06
N TRP A 187 -19.87 19.62 -13.20
CA TRP A 187 -18.60 18.91 -13.10
C TRP A 187 -18.20 18.33 -14.46
N ALA A 188 -16.92 18.29 -14.72
CA ALA A 188 -16.36 17.46 -15.78
C ALA A 188 -15.31 16.51 -15.18
N SER A 189 -14.95 15.47 -15.92
CA SER A 189 -13.86 14.58 -15.56
C SER A 189 -12.87 14.39 -16.70
N VAL A 190 -11.60 14.17 -16.35
CA VAL A 190 -10.54 13.71 -17.23
C VAL A 190 -9.80 12.56 -16.59
N ALA A 191 -9.75 11.42 -17.26
CA ALA A 191 -9.18 10.19 -16.73
C ALA A 191 -8.59 9.33 -17.86
N PRO A 192 -7.49 8.59 -17.61
CA PRO A 192 -6.96 7.68 -18.61
C PRO A 192 -7.95 6.55 -18.87
N ASN A 193 -8.14 6.21 -20.16
CA ASN A 193 -9.13 5.23 -20.62
C ASN A 193 -8.66 3.79 -20.36
N TYR A 194 -8.61 3.41 -19.10
CA TYR A 194 -8.41 2.02 -18.66
C TYR A 194 -9.00 1.83 -17.25
N GLU A 195 -8.88 0.63 -16.70
CA GLU A 195 -9.54 0.18 -15.47
C GLU A 195 -9.45 1.18 -14.29
N TYR A 196 -8.25 1.74 -14.02
CA TYR A 196 -8.04 2.71 -12.94
C TYR A 196 -8.89 3.98 -13.15
N GLY A 197 -8.81 4.58 -14.34
CA GLY A 197 -9.54 5.81 -14.63
C GLY A 197 -11.05 5.61 -14.56
N GLN A 198 -11.53 4.51 -15.14
CA GLN A 198 -12.95 4.15 -15.16
C GLN A 198 -13.48 3.90 -13.73
N SER A 199 -12.74 3.18 -12.90
CA SER A 199 -13.07 2.94 -11.50
C SER A 199 -13.12 4.25 -10.69
N ALA A 200 -12.10 5.11 -10.86
CA ALA A 200 -12.00 6.38 -10.13
C ALA A 200 -13.17 7.33 -10.45
N VAL A 201 -13.48 7.52 -11.74
CA VAL A 201 -14.59 8.41 -12.18
C VAL A 201 -15.93 7.86 -11.73
N ARG A 202 -16.16 6.55 -11.86
CA ARG A 202 -17.37 5.88 -11.38
C ARG A 202 -17.63 6.17 -9.91
N TRP A 203 -16.62 5.93 -9.04
CA TRP A 203 -16.78 6.11 -7.60
C TRP A 203 -16.89 7.56 -7.18
N PHE A 204 -16.07 8.44 -7.74
CA PHE A 204 -16.17 9.87 -7.43
C PHE A 204 -17.55 10.42 -7.77
N ARG A 205 -18.07 10.12 -8.96
CA ARG A 205 -19.40 10.53 -9.42
C ARG A 205 -20.51 9.98 -8.53
N GLN A 206 -20.44 8.68 -8.18
CA GLN A 206 -21.45 8.04 -7.33
C GLN A 206 -21.45 8.65 -5.93
N LEU A 207 -20.29 8.78 -5.32
CA LEU A 207 -20.16 9.31 -3.95
C LEU A 207 -20.49 10.80 -3.87
N LEU A 208 -20.09 11.59 -4.87
CA LEU A 208 -20.41 13.02 -4.90
C LEU A 208 -21.91 13.23 -5.09
N ARG A 209 -22.57 12.50 -5.99
CA ARG A 209 -24.03 12.59 -6.16
C ARG A 209 -24.80 12.15 -4.92
N ALA A 210 -24.31 11.20 -4.16
CA ALA A 210 -24.93 10.81 -2.89
C ALA A 210 -24.88 11.92 -1.83
N ARG A 211 -23.84 12.79 -1.84
CA ARG A 211 -23.71 13.95 -0.96
C ARG A 211 -24.34 15.21 -1.51
N ARG A 212 -24.32 15.38 -2.81
CA ARG A 212 -24.78 16.54 -3.58
C ARG A 212 -25.63 16.07 -4.77
N PRO A 213 -26.93 15.78 -4.55
CA PRO A 213 -27.83 15.34 -5.64
C PRO A 213 -28.04 16.40 -6.74
N ASP A 214 -27.70 17.66 -6.46
CA ASP A 214 -27.79 18.79 -7.37
C ASP A 214 -26.63 18.90 -8.38
N VAL A 215 -25.62 17.99 -8.32
CA VAL A 215 -24.49 18.04 -9.24
C VAL A 215 -24.77 17.29 -10.56
N GLU A 216 -24.30 17.87 -11.63
CA GLU A 216 -24.34 17.33 -12.99
C GLU A 216 -22.92 17.12 -13.52
N PHE A 217 -22.65 15.97 -14.17
CA PHE A 217 -21.43 15.73 -14.91
C PHE A 217 -21.69 16.04 -16.38
N VAL A 218 -21.14 17.16 -16.85
CA VAL A 218 -21.43 17.77 -18.16
C VAL A 218 -20.47 17.31 -19.26
N ALA A 219 -19.29 16.78 -18.90
CA ALA A 219 -18.32 16.23 -19.85
C ALA A 219 -17.42 15.19 -19.19
N GLU A 220 -16.98 14.24 -19.99
CA GLU A 220 -15.97 13.25 -19.62
C GLU A 220 -14.93 13.13 -20.73
N GLN A 221 -13.65 13.23 -20.38
CA GLN A 221 -12.54 13.09 -21.31
C GLN A 221 -11.76 11.83 -20.97
N TRP A 222 -11.58 10.95 -21.94
CA TRP A 222 -10.97 9.63 -21.80
C TRP A 222 -9.76 9.47 -22.72
N PRO A 223 -8.63 10.19 -22.49
CA PRO A 223 -7.42 9.98 -23.27
C PRO A 223 -6.86 8.56 -23.06
N ALA A 224 -6.21 8.02 -24.09
CA ALA A 224 -5.44 6.80 -23.94
C ALA A 224 -4.27 7.04 -22.97
N LEU A 225 -3.98 6.07 -22.10
CA LEU A 225 -2.91 6.15 -21.11
C LEU A 225 -1.55 6.44 -21.80
N GLY A 226 -0.87 7.46 -21.35
CA GLY A 226 0.43 7.91 -21.86
C GLY A 226 0.37 8.66 -23.20
N HIS A 227 -0.83 8.97 -23.71
CA HIS A 227 -1.06 9.55 -25.03
C HIS A 227 -2.11 10.67 -25.02
N ILE A 228 -2.17 11.48 -23.96
CA ILE A 228 -3.12 12.58 -23.88
C ILE A 228 -2.84 13.64 -24.95
N ASP A 229 -3.82 13.97 -25.80
CA ASP A 229 -3.86 15.26 -26.50
C ASP A 229 -4.39 16.31 -25.52
N ALA A 230 -3.48 16.85 -24.73
CA ALA A 230 -3.83 17.75 -23.65
C ALA A 230 -4.44 19.07 -24.15
N GLY A 231 -4.09 19.50 -25.36
CA GLY A 231 -4.68 20.68 -26.01
C GLY A 231 -6.13 20.47 -26.36
N ALA A 232 -6.46 19.36 -27.03
CA ALA A 232 -7.82 18.99 -27.38
C ALA A 232 -8.69 18.74 -26.14
N VAL A 233 -8.15 18.04 -25.14
CA VAL A 233 -8.82 17.79 -23.86
C VAL A 233 -9.14 19.11 -23.14
N ALA A 234 -8.18 20.02 -23.05
CA ALA A 234 -8.38 21.32 -22.41
C ALA A 234 -9.46 22.16 -23.14
N ALA A 235 -9.44 22.16 -24.49
CA ALA A 235 -10.45 22.85 -25.30
C ALA A 235 -11.85 22.25 -25.11
N ALA A 236 -11.97 20.94 -25.08
CA ALA A 236 -13.25 20.25 -24.86
C ALA A 236 -13.82 20.53 -23.46
N LEU A 237 -12.97 20.52 -22.44
CA LEU A 237 -13.36 20.88 -21.07
C LEU A 237 -13.78 22.35 -20.98
N ASP A 238 -13.06 23.26 -21.65
CA ASP A 238 -13.44 24.68 -21.67
C ASP A 238 -14.80 24.92 -22.35
N ALA A 239 -15.02 24.27 -23.50
CA ALA A 239 -16.29 24.34 -24.23
C ALA A 239 -17.49 23.79 -23.43
N ALA A 240 -17.29 22.76 -22.62
CA ALA A 240 -18.33 22.20 -21.73
C ALA A 240 -18.66 23.14 -20.54
N ALA A 241 -17.85 24.14 -20.28
CA ALA A 241 -17.98 25.12 -19.22
C ALA A 241 -18.34 24.52 -17.85
N PRO A 242 -17.59 23.56 -17.32
CA PRO A 242 -17.79 23.07 -15.96
C PRO A 242 -17.35 24.11 -14.95
N GLU A 243 -17.89 24.03 -13.74
CA GLU A 243 -17.46 24.82 -12.57
C GLU A 243 -16.35 24.11 -11.79
N ALA A 244 -16.28 22.77 -11.92
CA ALA A 244 -15.23 21.97 -11.31
C ALA A 244 -14.80 20.81 -12.23
N ILE A 245 -13.54 20.39 -12.09
CA ILE A 245 -12.95 19.27 -12.85
C ILE A 245 -12.46 18.21 -11.87
N PHE A 246 -12.86 16.97 -12.09
CA PHE A 246 -12.24 15.82 -11.45
C PHE A 246 -11.15 15.24 -12.36
N ASN A 247 -9.90 15.38 -11.93
CA ASN A 247 -8.74 14.89 -12.67
C ASN A 247 -8.22 13.57 -12.09
N VAL A 248 -7.95 12.61 -12.97
CA VAL A 248 -7.41 11.29 -12.62
C VAL A 248 -6.14 10.98 -13.44
N THR A 249 -5.68 11.94 -14.27
CA THR A 249 -4.43 11.77 -15.00
C THR A 249 -3.23 11.77 -14.06
N PHE A 250 -2.16 11.07 -14.43
CA PHE A 250 -0.91 10.96 -13.67
C PHE A 250 0.29 10.89 -14.62
N GLY A 251 1.50 10.99 -14.06
CA GLY A 251 2.74 10.93 -14.84
C GLY A 251 2.82 12.01 -15.91
N ALA A 252 3.27 11.63 -17.11
CA ALA A 252 3.43 12.55 -18.23
C ALA A 252 2.10 13.16 -18.71
N ASP A 253 0.99 12.38 -18.65
CA ASP A 253 -0.32 12.88 -19.03
C ASP A 253 -0.79 14.03 -18.12
N LEU A 254 -0.56 13.92 -16.81
CA LEU A 254 -0.84 15.01 -15.87
C LEU A 254 0.03 16.24 -16.17
N THR A 255 1.33 16.04 -16.38
CA THR A 255 2.25 17.13 -16.69
C THR A 255 1.82 17.88 -17.96
N ASN A 256 1.47 17.14 -19.01
CA ASN A 256 0.98 17.72 -20.26
C ASN A 256 -0.37 18.44 -20.07
N PHE A 257 -1.28 17.85 -19.30
CA PHE A 257 -2.58 18.47 -19.00
C PHE A 257 -2.43 19.81 -18.26
N VAL A 258 -1.55 19.86 -17.27
CA VAL A 258 -1.27 21.11 -16.53
C VAL A 258 -0.63 22.15 -17.45
N ARG A 259 0.39 21.79 -18.22
CA ARG A 259 1.13 22.69 -19.11
C ARG A 259 0.28 23.25 -20.26
N GLN A 260 -0.68 22.49 -20.74
CA GLN A 260 -1.59 22.95 -21.80
C GLN A 260 -2.83 23.67 -21.26
N GLY A 261 -3.34 23.25 -20.10
CA GLY A 261 -4.52 23.85 -19.48
C GLY A 261 -4.23 25.17 -18.77
N GLY A 262 -3.08 25.27 -18.09
CA GLY A 262 -2.69 26.46 -17.31
C GLY A 262 -2.69 27.77 -18.16
N PRO A 263 -1.88 27.86 -19.23
CA PRO A 263 -1.81 29.07 -20.07
C PRO A 263 -3.15 29.43 -20.75
N ARG A 264 -4.10 28.49 -20.82
CA ARG A 264 -5.46 28.73 -21.34
C ARG A 264 -6.43 29.24 -20.27
N GLY A 265 -5.97 29.39 -19.03
CA GLY A 265 -6.82 29.77 -17.89
C GLY A 265 -7.85 28.70 -17.51
N LEU A 266 -7.63 27.44 -17.91
CA LEU A 266 -8.60 26.37 -17.63
C LEU A 266 -8.85 26.18 -16.14
N PHE A 267 -7.82 26.35 -15.32
CA PHE A 267 -7.85 26.08 -13.88
C PHE A 267 -8.12 27.34 -13.03
N GLU A 268 -7.99 28.54 -13.62
CA GLU A 268 -8.17 29.80 -12.87
C GLU A 268 -9.62 30.04 -12.45
N ARG A 269 -10.57 29.55 -13.24
CA ARG A 269 -12.01 29.76 -13.05
C ARG A 269 -12.77 28.51 -12.61
N ARG A 270 -12.04 27.43 -12.33
CA ARG A 270 -12.61 26.14 -12.01
C ARG A 270 -11.92 25.52 -10.81
N ALA A 271 -12.70 24.99 -9.90
CA ALA A 271 -12.13 24.14 -8.87
C ALA A 271 -11.61 22.83 -9.51
N VAL A 272 -10.48 22.33 -9.03
CA VAL A 272 -9.96 21.04 -9.45
C VAL A 272 -9.80 20.12 -8.26
N VAL A 273 -10.37 18.93 -8.37
CA VAL A 273 -10.21 17.82 -7.42
C VAL A 273 -9.45 16.74 -8.15
N SER A 274 -8.35 16.26 -7.59
CA SER A 274 -7.46 15.35 -8.32
C SER A 274 -6.90 14.22 -7.46
N MET A 275 -6.94 13.01 -7.98
CA MET A 275 -6.24 11.88 -7.37
C MET A 275 -4.75 11.96 -7.67
N LEU A 276 -3.92 11.57 -6.69
CA LEU A 276 -2.48 11.36 -6.77
C LEU A 276 -1.63 12.62 -7.02
N THR A 277 -2.21 13.72 -7.49
CA THR A 277 -1.45 14.91 -7.91
C THR A 277 -0.57 15.50 -6.81
N GLY A 278 -0.95 15.32 -5.54
CA GLY A 278 -0.15 15.77 -4.39
C GLY A 278 1.02 14.85 -4.01
N GLU A 279 1.33 13.83 -4.82
CA GLU A 279 2.49 12.97 -4.62
C GLU A 279 3.74 13.59 -5.26
N PRO A 280 4.93 13.51 -4.61
CA PRO A 280 6.16 14.07 -5.15
C PRO A 280 6.49 13.59 -6.56
N GLU A 281 6.15 12.35 -6.91
CA GLU A 281 6.32 11.78 -8.25
C GLU A 281 5.69 12.63 -9.35
N TYR A 282 4.62 13.34 -9.02
CA TYR A 282 3.81 14.10 -9.96
C TYR A 282 3.98 15.61 -9.81
N LEU A 283 4.28 16.10 -8.60
CA LEU A 283 4.53 17.52 -8.36
C LEU A 283 5.95 17.96 -8.77
N ASP A 284 6.97 17.14 -8.50
CA ASP A 284 8.37 17.48 -8.80
C ASP A 284 8.61 17.78 -10.29
N PRO A 285 8.05 17.01 -11.26
CA PRO A 285 8.23 17.32 -12.69
C PRO A 285 7.58 18.62 -13.14
N LEU A 286 6.61 19.13 -12.40
CA LEU A 286 5.95 20.40 -12.67
C LEU A 286 6.75 21.59 -12.12
N GLY A 287 7.49 21.41 -11.01
CA GLY A 287 8.27 22.49 -10.42
C GLY A 287 7.42 23.74 -10.15
N ALA A 288 7.83 24.89 -10.72
CA ALA A 288 7.10 26.14 -10.60
C ALA A 288 5.79 26.19 -11.42
N GLU A 289 5.58 25.25 -12.33
CA GLU A 289 4.33 25.11 -13.10
C GLU A 289 3.24 24.33 -12.35
N ALA A 290 3.54 23.81 -11.13
CA ALA A 290 2.58 23.07 -10.34
C ALA A 290 1.34 23.93 -10.06
N PRO A 291 0.14 23.39 -10.27
CA PRO A 291 -1.10 24.14 -10.05
C PRO A 291 -1.25 24.48 -8.57
N VAL A 292 -1.85 25.62 -8.27
CA VAL A 292 -2.12 26.07 -6.90
C VAL A 292 -3.60 25.92 -6.58
N GLY A 293 -3.90 25.43 -5.36
CA GLY A 293 -5.25 25.34 -4.84
C GLY A 293 -6.05 24.11 -5.26
N TRP A 294 -5.49 23.19 -6.04
CA TRP A 294 -6.16 21.93 -6.35
C TRP A 294 -6.34 21.10 -5.07
N ILE A 295 -7.50 20.52 -4.89
CA ILE A 295 -7.79 19.57 -3.82
C ILE A 295 -7.29 18.20 -4.28
N VAL A 296 -6.34 17.62 -3.54
CA VAL A 296 -5.65 16.43 -4.02
C VAL A 296 -5.44 15.36 -2.94
N THR A 297 -5.31 14.10 -3.35
CA THR A 297 -4.59 13.12 -2.55
C THR A 297 -3.10 13.23 -2.83
N GLY A 298 -2.27 12.96 -1.80
CA GLY A 298 -0.82 13.14 -1.95
C GLY A 298 0.00 12.66 -0.77
N TYR A 299 1.28 13.08 -0.75
CA TYR A 299 2.24 12.72 0.28
C TYR A 299 3.18 13.89 0.60
N PRO A 300 3.04 14.53 1.78
CA PRO A 300 3.88 15.66 2.20
C PRO A 300 5.21 15.18 2.82
N ALA A 301 6.07 14.55 2.03
CA ALA A 301 7.25 13.82 2.49
C ALA A 301 8.21 14.63 3.38
N GLU A 302 8.39 15.93 3.09
CA GLU A 302 9.28 16.80 3.84
C GLU A 302 8.67 17.31 5.15
N GLN A 303 7.34 17.30 5.26
CA GLN A 303 6.60 17.96 6.34
C GLN A 303 6.15 17.00 7.44
N LEU A 304 6.22 15.68 7.19
CA LEU A 304 5.82 14.67 8.18
C LEU A 304 6.89 14.50 9.26
N ASP A 305 6.49 14.70 10.50
CA ASP A 305 7.36 14.66 11.70
C ASP A 305 7.03 13.51 12.66
N THR A 306 6.12 12.61 12.28
CA THR A 306 5.82 11.44 13.12
C THR A 306 7.07 10.55 13.27
N PRO A 307 7.32 9.95 14.44
CA PRO A 307 8.52 9.15 14.67
C PRO A 307 8.72 8.03 13.64
N ALA A 308 7.65 7.35 13.23
CA ALA A 308 7.71 6.28 12.24
C ALA A 308 8.14 6.82 10.86
N HIS A 309 7.60 7.97 10.44
CA HIS A 309 7.97 8.58 9.17
C HIS A 309 9.38 9.14 9.19
N VAL A 310 9.79 9.82 10.26
CA VAL A 310 11.14 10.37 10.42
C VAL A 310 12.18 9.25 10.33
N ALA A 311 11.99 8.14 11.06
CA ALA A 311 12.88 6.99 10.99
C ALA A 311 12.99 6.41 9.58
N PHE A 312 11.87 6.24 8.89
CA PHE A 312 11.84 5.77 7.49
C PHE A 312 12.56 6.76 6.55
N ARG A 313 12.22 8.04 6.62
CA ARG A 313 12.79 9.10 5.77
C ARG A 313 14.30 9.17 5.93
N ASP A 314 14.79 9.17 7.15
CA ASP A 314 16.20 9.34 7.44
C ASP A 314 17.01 8.09 7.02
N ALA A 315 16.48 6.89 7.24
CA ALA A 315 17.06 5.64 6.74
C ALA A 315 17.08 5.60 5.19
N TYR A 316 15.99 6.04 4.53
CA TYR A 316 15.91 6.11 3.08
C TYR A 316 16.94 7.10 2.50
N ARG A 317 17.03 8.30 3.11
CA ARG A 317 18.02 9.32 2.69
C ARG A 317 19.46 8.85 2.90
N ALA A 318 19.74 8.21 4.02
CA ALA A 318 21.08 7.69 4.31
C ALA A 318 21.51 6.64 3.28
N ARG A 319 20.58 5.80 2.79
CA ARG A 319 20.88 4.73 1.84
C ARG A 319 20.90 5.17 0.38
N PHE A 320 20.00 6.07 -0.03
CA PHE A 320 19.77 6.41 -1.44
C PHE A 320 20.12 7.85 -1.80
N GLY A 321 20.48 8.71 -0.83
CA GLY A 321 20.88 10.10 -1.06
C GLY A 321 19.74 11.02 -1.52
N GLN A 322 18.48 10.60 -1.43
CA GLN A 322 17.32 11.35 -1.91
C GLN A 322 16.14 11.24 -0.97
N MET A 323 15.17 12.15 -1.08
CA MET A 323 13.93 12.10 -0.30
C MET A 323 13.06 10.92 -0.76
N PRO A 324 12.35 10.25 0.17
CA PRO A 324 11.39 9.24 -0.19
C PRO A 324 10.20 9.85 -0.94
N ARG A 325 9.59 9.06 -1.81
CA ARG A 325 8.38 9.38 -2.56
C ARG A 325 7.27 8.39 -2.18
N MET A 326 6.06 8.55 -2.69
CA MET A 326 4.95 7.63 -2.36
C MET A 326 5.29 6.19 -2.73
N GLY A 327 5.90 5.96 -3.88
CA GLY A 327 6.38 4.62 -4.25
C GLY A 327 7.29 4.00 -3.19
N SER A 328 8.18 4.80 -2.60
CA SER A 328 9.07 4.32 -1.51
C SER A 328 8.29 3.83 -0.31
N VAL A 329 7.24 4.56 0.08
CA VAL A 329 6.35 4.19 1.19
C VAL A 329 5.63 2.88 0.88
N VAL A 330 5.10 2.75 -0.36
CA VAL A 330 4.38 1.55 -0.80
C VAL A 330 5.30 0.32 -0.80
N GLY A 331 6.49 0.42 -1.39
CA GLY A 331 7.45 -0.69 -1.41
C GLY A 331 7.90 -1.10 0.00
N TYR A 332 8.16 -0.13 0.87
CA TYR A 332 8.55 -0.37 2.25
C TYR A 332 7.42 -1.06 3.04
N ALA A 333 6.22 -0.51 3.00
CA ALA A 333 5.06 -1.04 3.71
C ALA A 333 4.67 -2.44 3.20
N LEU A 334 4.83 -2.72 1.90
CA LEU A 334 4.53 -4.01 1.30
C LEU A 334 5.36 -5.13 1.93
N MET A 335 6.67 -4.93 2.12
CA MET A 335 7.54 -5.95 2.71
C MET A 335 7.23 -6.17 4.19
N TYR A 336 6.89 -5.12 4.94
CA TYR A 336 6.45 -5.28 6.34
C TYR A 336 5.09 -5.96 6.44
N ALA A 337 4.17 -5.71 5.51
CA ALA A 337 2.89 -6.42 5.42
C ALA A 337 3.10 -7.91 5.10
N ILE A 338 4.02 -8.22 4.19
CA ILE A 338 4.40 -9.61 3.89
C ILE A 338 5.02 -10.28 5.11
N ALA A 339 5.98 -9.62 5.77
CA ALA A 339 6.61 -10.15 6.98
C ALA A 339 5.58 -10.44 8.08
N ALA A 340 4.64 -9.53 8.32
CA ALA A 340 3.58 -9.72 9.31
C ALA A 340 2.63 -10.87 8.96
N GLY A 341 2.19 -10.95 7.71
CA GLY A 341 1.30 -12.00 7.22
C GLY A 341 1.94 -13.39 7.32
N VAL A 342 3.19 -13.51 6.87
CA VAL A 342 3.96 -14.78 6.94
C VAL A 342 4.25 -15.17 8.40
N THR A 343 4.62 -14.22 9.24
CA THR A 343 4.84 -14.49 10.68
C THR A 343 3.58 -15.05 11.34
N ARG A 344 2.40 -14.46 11.03
CA ARG A 344 1.12 -14.96 11.56
C ARG A 344 0.72 -16.31 10.99
N ALA A 345 1.05 -16.57 9.72
CA ALA A 345 0.79 -17.86 9.08
C ALA A 345 1.63 -18.99 9.73
N GLY A 346 2.84 -18.70 10.18
CA GLY A 346 3.79 -19.66 10.76
C GLY A 346 4.33 -20.70 9.78
N ARG A 347 3.79 -20.78 8.56
CA ARG A 347 4.13 -21.72 7.48
C ARG A 347 3.79 -21.10 6.12
N LEU A 348 4.25 -21.70 5.02
CA LEU A 348 4.19 -21.10 3.69
C LEU A 348 3.19 -21.77 2.73
N ASP A 349 2.38 -22.73 3.20
CA ASP A 349 1.31 -23.23 2.36
C ASP A 349 0.21 -22.20 2.16
N LEU A 350 -0.45 -22.25 1.03
CA LEU A 350 -1.42 -21.22 0.60
C LEU A 350 -2.52 -20.96 1.63
N ALA A 351 -3.09 -22.00 2.23
CA ALA A 351 -4.19 -21.85 3.18
C ALA A 351 -3.74 -21.13 4.46
N ALA A 352 -2.55 -21.48 4.97
CA ALA A 352 -1.94 -20.81 6.11
C ALA A 352 -1.62 -19.34 5.79
N LEU A 353 -1.05 -19.06 4.60
CA LEU A 353 -0.76 -17.71 4.16
C LEU A 353 -2.04 -16.87 4.07
N ILE A 354 -3.09 -17.34 3.41
CA ILE A 354 -4.38 -16.63 3.34
C ILE A 354 -4.89 -16.29 4.75
N GLY A 355 -4.91 -17.27 5.66
CA GLY A 355 -5.32 -17.07 7.06
C GLY A 355 -4.40 -16.12 7.83
N GLY A 356 -3.09 -16.16 7.54
CA GLY A 356 -2.10 -15.30 8.15
C GLY A 356 -2.24 -13.83 7.73
N PHE A 357 -2.54 -13.58 6.47
CA PHE A 357 -2.73 -12.23 5.95
C PHE A 357 -4.09 -11.62 6.33
N ALA A 358 -5.16 -12.41 6.38
CA ALA A 358 -6.49 -11.94 6.76
C ALA A 358 -6.50 -11.39 8.19
N GLY A 359 -6.63 -10.07 8.35
CA GLY A 359 -6.57 -9.37 9.64
C GLY A 359 -5.13 -9.11 10.13
N ALA A 360 -4.09 -9.31 9.32
CA ALA A 360 -2.71 -8.97 9.69
C ALA A 360 -2.53 -7.47 9.87
N ALA A 361 -2.05 -7.06 11.02
CA ALA A 361 -1.58 -5.69 11.28
C ALA A 361 -0.08 -5.58 10.99
N PHE A 362 0.33 -4.45 10.41
CA PHE A 362 1.73 -4.19 10.04
C PHE A 362 2.08 -2.72 10.18
N PRO A 363 3.36 -2.40 10.45
CA PRO A 363 3.81 -1.01 10.51
C PRO A 363 3.96 -0.42 9.11
N THR A 364 3.69 0.89 8.99
CA THR A 364 3.98 1.68 7.80
C THR A 364 4.61 3.02 8.20
N PRO A 365 5.22 3.76 7.27
CA PRO A 365 5.69 5.11 7.55
C PRO A 365 4.59 6.09 7.98
N PHE A 366 3.32 5.79 7.70
CA PHE A 366 2.17 6.61 8.09
C PHE A 366 1.50 6.17 9.39
N GLY A 367 2.02 5.14 10.03
CA GLY A 367 1.44 4.50 11.21
C GLY A 367 1.01 3.06 10.93
N PRO A 368 0.35 2.39 11.88
CA PRO A 368 -0.08 1.02 11.70
C PRO A 368 -1.22 0.91 10.69
N ALA A 369 -1.20 -0.16 9.90
CA ALA A 369 -2.27 -0.56 9.00
C ALA A 369 -2.56 -2.04 9.17
N GLN A 370 -3.70 -2.52 8.63
CA GLN A 370 -4.04 -3.94 8.65
C GLN A 370 -4.80 -4.33 7.38
N PHE A 371 -4.68 -5.57 6.95
CA PHE A 371 -5.59 -6.13 5.96
C PHE A 371 -6.91 -6.51 6.60
N ARG A 372 -8.03 -6.02 6.08
CA ARG A 372 -9.34 -6.46 6.56
C ARG A 372 -9.60 -7.91 6.15
N ALA A 373 -10.10 -8.71 7.08
CA ALA A 373 -10.42 -10.11 6.79
C ALA A 373 -11.58 -10.28 5.81
N ILE A 374 -12.50 -9.30 5.77
CA ILE A 374 -13.73 -9.37 4.98
C ILE A 374 -13.50 -9.20 3.48
N ASP A 375 -12.52 -8.39 3.07
CA ASP A 375 -12.29 -8.06 1.66
C ASP A 375 -10.81 -8.00 1.26
N HIS A 376 -9.90 -8.26 2.19
CA HIS A 376 -8.45 -8.24 1.95
C HIS A 376 -7.88 -6.86 1.54
N GLN A 377 -8.66 -5.79 1.70
CA GLN A 377 -8.17 -4.43 1.55
C GLN A 377 -7.44 -3.99 2.81
N SER A 378 -6.28 -3.36 2.65
CA SER A 378 -5.61 -2.74 3.78
C SER A 378 -6.29 -1.44 4.21
N THR A 379 -6.12 -1.10 5.49
CA THR A 379 -6.58 0.17 6.07
C THR A 379 -5.57 1.32 5.89
N LEU A 380 -4.51 1.11 5.11
CA LEU A 380 -3.56 2.18 4.79
C LEU A 380 -4.33 3.39 4.23
N GLY A 381 -4.08 4.56 4.79
CA GLY A 381 -4.66 5.82 4.35
C GLY A 381 -3.75 6.60 3.41
N THR A 382 -4.14 7.84 3.13
CA THR A 382 -3.31 8.81 2.42
C THR A 382 -3.60 10.23 2.91
N PHE A 383 -2.90 11.21 2.39
CA PHE A 383 -3.09 12.61 2.77
C PHE A 383 -4.01 13.30 1.77
N VAL A 384 -4.90 14.12 2.27
CA VAL A 384 -5.75 15.04 1.49
C VAL A 384 -5.33 16.45 1.84
N GLY A 385 -5.10 17.27 0.84
CA GLY A 385 -4.67 18.65 1.02
C GLY A 385 -4.87 19.47 -0.26
N ARG A 386 -4.12 20.56 -0.34
CA ARG A 386 -4.14 21.45 -1.51
C ARG A 386 -2.74 21.55 -2.12
N THR A 387 -2.69 21.64 -3.43
CA THR A 387 -1.42 21.96 -4.09
C THR A 387 -1.07 23.42 -3.84
N ALA A 388 0.22 23.69 -3.60
CA ALA A 388 0.78 25.03 -3.41
C ALA A 388 2.18 25.10 -4.00
N LEU A 389 2.73 26.31 -4.07
CA LEU A 389 4.13 26.56 -4.45
C LEU A 389 4.92 26.96 -3.21
N SER A 390 6.08 26.36 -3.03
CA SER A 390 7.05 26.72 -1.99
C SER A 390 8.46 26.63 -2.58
N GLY A 391 9.22 27.73 -2.55
CA GLY A 391 10.57 27.78 -3.10
C GLY A 391 10.67 27.41 -4.59
N GLY A 392 9.62 27.70 -5.39
CA GLY A 392 9.57 27.37 -6.82
C GLY A 392 9.28 25.89 -7.11
N LYS A 393 8.79 25.14 -6.12
CA LYS A 393 8.39 23.72 -6.25
C LYS A 393 6.93 23.53 -5.86
N GLY A 394 6.26 22.59 -6.52
CA GLY A 394 4.96 22.13 -6.10
C GLY A 394 5.05 21.36 -4.78
N VAL A 395 4.16 21.70 -3.84
CA VAL A 395 4.07 21.03 -2.53
C VAL A 395 2.61 20.72 -2.19
N LEU A 396 2.41 19.77 -1.28
CA LEU A 396 1.12 19.56 -0.63
C LEU A 396 1.04 20.44 0.61
N ALA A 397 0.05 21.33 0.66
CA ALA A 397 -0.23 22.24 1.78
C ALA A 397 -1.62 21.93 2.38
N ASP A 398 -1.88 22.48 3.56
CA ASP A 398 -3.17 22.35 4.29
C ASP A 398 -3.67 20.91 4.34
N TRP A 399 -2.74 19.98 4.53
CA TRP A 399 -2.99 18.56 4.45
C TRP A 399 -3.43 17.96 5.79
N ARG A 400 -4.17 16.89 5.69
CA ARG A 400 -4.46 15.97 6.80
C ARG A 400 -4.32 14.52 6.35
N TYR A 401 -3.89 13.66 7.25
CA TYR A 401 -3.95 12.22 7.02
C TYR A 401 -5.40 11.75 7.14
N VAL A 402 -5.85 10.93 6.21
CA VAL A 402 -7.14 10.26 6.26
C VAL A 402 -6.90 8.78 6.38
N ASP A 403 -7.23 8.22 7.54
CA ASP A 403 -7.11 6.79 7.78
C ASP A 403 -8.06 6.03 6.84
N GLY A 404 -7.52 5.05 6.12
CA GLY A 404 -8.31 4.24 5.20
C GLY A 404 -9.47 3.50 5.86
N ALA A 405 -9.33 3.12 7.13
CA ALA A 405 -10.41 2.48 7.87
C ALA A 405 -11.67 3.34 7.96
N THR A 406 -11.52 4.68 7.98
CA THR A 406 -12.65 5.61 8.16
C THR A 406 -13.51 5.79 6.92
N VAL A 407 -13.00 5.43 5.75
CA VAL A 407 -13.68 5.57 4.45
C VAL A 407 -14.09 4.25 3.82
N LEU A 408 -13.59 3.14 4.35
CA LEU A 408 -13.96 1.81 3.84
C LEU A 408 -15.41 1.47 4.18
N PRO A 409 -16.13 0.81 3.26
CA PRO A 409 -17.52 0.42 3.48
C PRO A 409 -17.64 -0.62 4.59
N ASP A 410 -18.81 -0.67 5.22
CA ASP A 410 -19.12 -1.66 6.23
C ASP A 410 -19.29 -3.08 5.66
N ALA A 411 -19.46 -4.05 6.54
CA ALA A 411 -19.56 -5.45 6.15
C ALA A 411 -20.76 -5.76 5.24
N ALA A 412 -21.88 -5.05 5.37
CA ALA A 412 -23.06 -5.28 4.55
C ALA A 412 -22.83 -4.78 3.12
N ALA A 413 -22.26 -3.58 3.00
CA ALA A 413 -21.89 -3.00 1.71
C ALA A 413 -20.80 -3.82 1.00
N VAL A 414 -19.78 -4.31 1.75
CA VAL A 414 -18.74 -5.18 1.18
C VAL A 414 -19.31 -6.46 0.61
N ARG A 415 -20.23 -7.13 1.33
CA ARG A 415 -20.90 -8.33 0.80
C ARG A 415 -21.66 -8.09 -0.51
N ALA A 416 -22.25 -6.91 -0.66
CA ALA A 416 -22.92 -6.53 -1.90
C ALA A 416 -21.93 -6.24 -3.05
N LEU A 417 -20.74 -5.71 -2.72
CA LEU A 417 -19.70 -5.36 -3.71
C LEU A 417 -18.82 -6.56 -4.09
N ARG A 418 -18.76 -7.59 -3.26
CA ARG A 418 -17.94 -8.80 -3.45
C ARG A 418 -18.84 -10.03 -3.57
N PRO A 419 -19.46 -10.29 -4.72
CA PRO A 419 -20.30 -11.44 -4.93
C PRO A 419 -19.49 -12.75 -4.83
N GLY A 420 -20.02 -13.77 -4.13
CA GLY A 420 -19.37 -15.06 -3.94
C GLY A 420 -18.47 -15.17 -2.71
N THR A 421 -18.49 -14.20 -1.80
CA THR A 421 -17.92 -14.37 -0.45
C THR A 421 -18.94 -15.09 0.42
N PRO A 422 -18.58 -16.21 1.09
CA PRO A 422 -19.48 -16.94 2.00
C PRO A 422 -19.91 -16.11 3.21
#